data_4e54a03909a938c028dd79d0e7b7007c
#
_entry.id   4e54a03909a938c028dd79d0e7b7007c
#
_cell.length_a   1.000
_cell.length_b   1.000
_cell.length_c   1.000
_cell.angle_alpha   90.00
_cell.angle_beta   90.00
_cell.angle_gamma   90.00
#
_symmetry.space_group_name_H-M   'P 1'
#
loop_
_entity.id
_entity.type
_entity.pdbx_description
1 polymer ?
#
loop_
_entity_poly.entity_id
_entity_poly.type
_entity_poly.pdbx_seq_one_letter_code
_entity_poly.pdbx_strand_id
1 'polypeptide(L)'
;SITMLGCEAGGALFTLAYADLKDPTLIGPVLAQWKVTSLSNLRATASTESPFVPRGARDLPQSVKLQVQGLRPDDSAVVLQSVWFASGSLVFQAAVYADSAKPMATETFFSGLQLP
;
A
#
# COMPACT_ATOMS: atom_id res chain seq x y z
N SER A 1 -9.87 -13.59 -4.44
CA SER A 1 -10.05 -13.19 -3.05
C SER A 1 -8.76 -12.57 -2.49
N ILE A 2 -8.91 -11.59 -1.61
CA ILE A 2 -7.79 -10.88 -1.00
C ILE A 2 -7.62 -11.37 0.44
N THR A 3 -6.40 -11.74 0.81
CA THR A 3 -6.04 -12.03 2.19
C THR A 3 -5.45 -10.75 2.79
N MET A 4 -5.89 -10.38 4.00
CA MET A 4 -5.41 -9.20 4.69
C MET A 4 -5.02 -9.53 6.12
N LEU A 5 -3.84 -9.04 6.53
CA LEU A 5 -3.32 -9.14 7.88
C LEU A 5 -3.11 -7.72 8.40
N GLY A 6 -3.36 -7.50 9.68
CA GLY A 6 -3.16 -6.18 10.25
C GLY A 6 -2.85 -6.23 11.74
N CYS A 7 -2.17 -5.18 12.21
CA CYS A 7 -1.95 -5.00 13.64
C CYS A 7 -1.85 -3.51 13.96
N GLU A 8 -2.26 -3.15 15.18
CA GLU A 8 -2.14 -1.79 15.69
C GLU A 8 -0.92 -1.70 16.61
N ALA A 9 -0.13 -0.63 16.44
CA ALA A 9 1.03 -0.37 17.29
C ALA A 9 1.36 1.13 17.22
N GLY A 10 1.67 1.74 18.37
CA GLY A 10 2.12 3.14 18.43
C GLY A 10 1.17 4.15 17.81
N GLY A 11 -0.14 3.90 17.86
CA GLY A 11 -1.14 4.79 17.28
C GLY A 11 -1.31 4.66 15.77
N ALA A 12 -0.77 3.61 15.18
CA ALA A 12 -0.88 3.34 13.75
C ALA A 12 -1.45 1.95 13.50
N LEU A 13 -2.12 1.79 12.36
CA LEU A 13 -2.58 0.49 11.86
C LEU A 13 -1.67 0.07 10.71
N PHE A 14 -1.00 -1.06 10.86
CA PHE A 14 -0.14 -1.64 9.85
C PHE A 14 -0.88 -2.80 9.19
N THR A 15 -0.95 -2.79 7.86
CA THR A 15 -1.65 -3.84 7.12
C THR A 15 -0.78 -4.41 6.00
N LEU A 16 -1.00 -5.69 5.70
CA LEU A 16 -0.46 -6.34 4.52
C LEU A 16 -1.63 -7.09 3.86
N ALA A 17 -1.86 -6.80 2.60
CA ALA A 17 -2.89 -7.48 1.81
C ALA A 17 -2.27 -8.08 0.56
N TYR A 18 -2.75 -9.26 0.16
CA TYR A 18 -2.24 -9.91 -1.05
C TYR A 18 -3.31 -10.77 -1.70
N ALA A 19 -3.10 -11.03 -2.99
CA ALA A 19 -3.96 -11.91 -3.77
C ALA A 19 -3.16 -12.58 -4.87
N ASP A 20 -3.51 -13.81 -5.20
CA ASP A 20 -2.97 -14.53 -6.36
C ASP A 20 -3.94 -14.35 -7.52
N LEU A 21 -3.50 -13.63 -8.56
CA LEU A 21 -4.31 -13.37 -9.74
C LEU A 21 -4.29 -14.53 -10.73
N LYS A 22 -3.30 -15.45 -10.60
CA LYS A 22 -3.08 -16.59 -11.48
C LYS A 22 -2.73 -16.23 -12.92
N ASP A 23 -3.13 -15.04 -13.38
CA ASP A 23 -2.86 -14.51 -14.71
C ASP A 23 -1.96 -13.28 -14.59
N PRO A 24 -0.66 -13.37 -14.95
CA PRO A 24 0.28 -12.25 -14.82
C PRO A 24 -0.10 -11.02 -15.65
N THR A 25 -0.92 -11.15 -16.69
CA THR A 25 -1.35 -10.01 -17.50
C THR A 25 -2.29 -9.07 -16.75
N LEU A 26 -2.90 -9.52 -15.65
CA LEU A 26 -3.82 -8.73 -14.84
C LEU A 26 -3.09 -7.88 -13.78
N ILE A 27 -1.80 -8.13 -13.54
CA ILE A 27 -1.07 -7.52 -12.44
C ILE A 27 -1.06 -6.00 -12.52
N GLY A 28 -0.61 -5.43 -13.64
CA GLY A 28 -0.56 -3.98 -13.82
C GLY A 28 -1.91 -3.32 -13.63
N PRO A 29 -2.95 -3.75 -14.36
CA PRO A 29 -4.30 -3.19 -14.21
C PRO A 29 -4.85 -3.31 -12.78
N VAL A 30 -4.63 -4.43 -12.10
CA VAL A 30 -5.13 -4.63 -10.73
C VAL A 30 -4.42 -3.69 -9.75
N LEU A 31 -3.09 -3.56 -9.84
CA LEU A 31 -2.35 -2.63 -8.98
C LEU A 31 -2.81 -1.19 -9.21
N ALA A 32 -2.99 -0.78 -10.46
CA ALA A 32 -3.47 0.56 -10.79
C ALA A 32 -4.87 0.83 -10.22
N GLN A 33 -5.78 -0.11 -10.38
CA GLN A 33 -7.14 0.02 -9.86
C GLN A 33 -7.16 0.05 -8.33
N TRP A 34 -6.32 -0.77 -7.69
CA TRP A 34 -6.21 -0.82 -6.23
C TRP A 34 -5.78 0.54 -5.67
N LYS A 35 -4.78 1.17 -6.30
CA LYS A 35 -4.34 2.52 -5.92
C LYS A 35 -5.48 3.54 -6.04
N VAL A 36 -6.16 3.55 -7.18
CA VAL A 36 -7.28 4.48 -7.43
C VAL A 36 -8.37 4.31 -6.38
N THR A 37 -8.74 3.07 -6.08
CA THR A 37 -9.76 2.77 -5.06
C THR A 37 -9.33 3.26 -3.68
N SER A 38 -8.07 3.05 -3.31
CA SER A 38 -7.55 3.51 -2.01
C SER A 38 -7.60 5.03 -1.88
N LEU A 39 -7.23 5.76 -2.93
CA LEU A 39 -7.32 7.23 -2.95
C LEU A 39 -8.76 7.70 -2.81
N SER A 40 -9.68 7.08 -3.53
CA SER A 40 -11.09 7.43 -3.50
C SER A 40 -11.70 7.17 -2.12
N ASN A 41 -11.40 6.03 -1.50
CA ASN A 41 -11.95 5.66 -0.20
C ASN A 41 -11.51 6.63 0.90
N LEU A 42 -10.35 7.26 0.77
CA LEU A 42 -9.83 8.21 1.76
C LEU A 42 -10.21 9.66 1.45
N ARG A 43 -10.96 9.91 0.37
CA ARG A 43 -11.25 11.29 -0.04
C ARG A 43 -9.97 12.12 -0.06
N ALA A 44 -8.94 11.61 -0.76
CA ALA A 44 -7.60 12.15 -0.74
C ALA A 44 -7.58 13.64 -1.11
N THR A 45 -6.92 14.46 -0.28
CA THR A 45 -6.76 15.90 -0.51
C THR A 45 -5.38 16.23 -1.04
N ALA A 46 -4.38 15.39 -0.77
CA ALA A 46 -3.02 15.54 -1.28
C ALA A 46 -2.34 14.17 -1.31
N SER A 47 -1.49 13.97 -2.30
CA SER A 47 -0.72 12.72 -2.39
C SER A 47 0.62 12.96 -3.05
N THR A 48 1.62 12.15 -2.67
CA THR A 48 2.92 12.09 -3.32
C THR A 48 3.24 10.64 -3.65
N GLU A 49 3.85 10.42 -4.80
CA GLU A 49 4.12 9.08 -5.32
C GLU A 49 5.58 8.96 -5.74
N SER A 50 6.16 7.79 -5.49
CA SER A 50 7.52 7.45 -5.94
C SER A 50 7.59 5.96 -6.29
N PRO A 51 8.56 5.54 -7.11
CA PRO A 51 8.75 4.12 -7.40
C PRO A 51 9.10 3.35 -6.12
N PHE A 52 8.62 2.10 -6.03
CA PHE A 52 8.96 1.20 -4.95
C PHE A 52 9.01 -0.22 -5.50
N VAL A 53 10.23 -0.78 -5.63
CA VAL A 53 10.43 -2.13 -6.14
C VAL A 53 11.29 -2.88 -5.12
N PRO A 54 10.68 -3.59 -4.14
CA PRO A 54 11.44 -4.35 -3.16
C PRO A 54 12.16 -5.52 -3.83
N ARG A 55 13.18 -6.04 -3.16
CA ARG A 55 13.94 -7.17 -3.68
C ARG A 55 12.99 -8.35 -3.96
N GLY A 56 13.08 -8.93 -5.14
CA GLY A 56 12.23 -10.04 -5.58
C GLY A 56 10.93 -9.62 -6.23
N ALA A 57 10.61 -8.31 -6.22
CA ALA A 57 9.41 -7.81 -6.90
C ALA A 57 9.66 -7.59 -8.38
N ARG A 58 8.57 -7.58 -9.15
CA ARG A 58 8.62 -7.23 -10.57
C ARG A 58 8.82 -5.73 -10.71
N ASP A 59 9.66 -5.33 -11.66
CA ASP A 59 9.88 -3.92 -11.99
C ASP A 59 8.76 -3.46 -12.92
N LEU A 60 7.75 -2.82 -12.32
CA LEU A 60 6.55 -2.35 -13.02
C LEU A 60 6.30 -0.89 -12.71
N PRO A 61 5.73 -0.12 -13.67
CA PRO A 61 5.33 1.28 -13.41
C PRO A 61 4.34 1.39 -12.25
N GLN A 62 3.52 0.37 -12.01
CA GLN A 62 2.53 0.33 -10.94
C GLN A 62 3.12 -0.08 -9.59
N SER A 63 4.41 -0.43 -9.52
CA SER A 63 5.10 -0.74 -8.28
C SER A 63 5.55 0.57 -7.63
N VAL A 64 4.72 1.10 -6.73
CA VAL A 64 4.87 2.47 -6.25
C VAL A 64 4.67 2.57 -4.74
N LYS A 65 5.24 3.64 -4.17
CA LYS A 65 5.01 4.09 -2.80
C LYS A 65 4.21 5.38 -2.85
N LEU A 66 3.16 5.46 -2.04
CA LEU A 66 2.26 6.58 -2.00
C LEU A 66 2.11 7.09 -0.58
N GLN A 67 2.18 8.41 -0.39
CA GLN A 67 1.77 9.05 0.86
C GLN A 67 0.55 9.92 0.56
N VAL A 68 -0.52 9.71 1.32
CA VAL A 68 -1.81 10.33 1.08
C VAL A 68 -2.29 11.01 2.34
N GLN A 69 -2.75 12.25 2.20
CA GLN A 69 -3.53 12.91 3.22
C GLN A 69 -5.00 12.83 2.83
N GLY A 70 -5.84 12.40 3.74
CA GLY A 70 -7.26 12.21 3.46
C GLY A 70 -8.08 12.28 4.73
N LEU A 71 -9.31 11.77 4.63
CA LEU A 71 -10.28 11.80 5.71
C LEU A 71 -10.86 10.40 5.94
N ARG A 72 -11.08 10.06 7.20
CA ARG A 72 -11.85 8.89 7.59
C ARG A 72 -13.35 9.14 7.39
N PRO A 73 -14.19 8.10 7.45
CA PRO A 73 -15.65 8.29 7.33
C PRO A 73 -16.22 9.30 8.32
N ASP A 74 -15.61 9.47 9.49
CA ASP A 74 -16.05 10.43 10.52
C ASP A 74 -15.46 11.83 10.33
N ASP A 75 -14.84 12.11 9.17
CA ASP A 75 -14.19 13.36 8.79
C ASP A 75 -12.90 13.68 9.57
N SER A 76 -12.41 12.77 10.39
CA SER A 76 -11.11 12.96 11.03
C SER A 76 -9.95 12.78 10.03
N ALA A 77 -8.86 13.52 10.24
CA ALA A 77 -7.69 13.45 9.39
C ALA A 77 -6.99 12.08 9.48
N VAL A 78 -6.52 11.58 8.35
CA VAL A 78 -5.74 10.35 8.27
C VAL A 78 -4.60 10.54 7.27
N VAL A 79 -3.44 9.95 7.59
CA VAL A 79 -2.32 9.82 6.65
C VAL A 79 -2.17 8.35 6.33
N LEU A 80 -2.23 8.03 5.04
CA LEU A 80 -1.93 6.69 4.54
C LEU A 80 -0.55 6.70 3.90
N GLN A 81 0.30 5.77 4.29
CA GLN A 81 1.52 5.46 3.57
C GLN A 81 1.38 4.02 3.07
N SER A 82 1.43 3.84 1.77
CA SER A 82 1.14 2.55 1.15
C SER A 82 2.13 2.25 0.04
N VAL A 83 2.47 0.97 -0.09
CA VAL A 83 3.26 0.48 -1.22
C VAL A 83 2.46 -0.62 -1.91
N TRP A 84 2.56 -0.67 -3.24
CA TRP A 84 2.02 -1.73 -4.07
C TRP A 84 3.14 -2.36 -4.86
N PHE A 85 3.15 -3.67 -4.94
CA PHE A 85 4.15 -4.41 -5.70
C PHE A 85 3.64 -5.80 -6.04
N ALA A 86 4.38 -6.51 -6.87
CA ALA A 86 4.00 -7.84 -7.32
C ALA A 86 5.22 -8.75 -7.39
N SER A 87 4.97 -10.05 -7.22
CA SER A 87 5.96 -11.09 -7.43
C SER A 87 5.27 -12.32 -8.02
N GLY A 88 5.75 -12.80 -9.16
CA GLY A 88 5.06 -13.87 -9.89
C GLY A 88 3.64 -13.43 -10.27
N SER A 89 2.65 -14.21 -9.86
CA SER A 89 1.23 -13.88 -10.06
C SER A 89 0.57 -13.21 -8.83
N LEU A 90 1.35 -12.94 -7.79
CA LEU A 90 0.85 -12.34 -6.54
C LEU A 90 0.97 -10.83 -6.59
N VAL A 91 -0.07 -10.14 -6.11
CA VAL A 91 -0.07 -8.69 -5.91
C VAL A 91 -0.16 -8.40 -4.42
N PHE A 92 0.51 -7.34 -3.98
CA PHE A 92 0.63 -6.98 -2.57
C PHE A 92 0.35 -5.50 -2.35
N GLN A 93 -0.28 -5.19 -1.22
CA GLN A 93 -0.29 -3.85 -0.65
C GLN A 93 0.17 -3.94 0.80
N ALA A 94 1.17 -3.13 1.16
CA ALA A 94 1.53 -2.90 2.56
C ALA A 94 1.19 -1.45 2.89
N ALA A 95 0.51 -1.20 4.00
CA ALA A 95 -0.01 0.13 4.29
C ALA A 95 0.10 0.45 5.78
N VAL A 96 0.28 1.75 6.07
CA VAL A 96 0.28 2.29 7.43
C VAL A 96 -0.73 3.43 7.46
N TYR A 97 -1.73 3.31 8.34
CA TYR A 97 -2.74 4.34 8.57
C TYR A 97 -2.51 4.96 9.95
N ALA A 98 -2.46 6.28 10.02
CA ALA A 98 -2.25 7.00 11.28
C ALA A 98 -2.88 8.39 11.21
N ASP A 99 -3.01 9.07 12.36
CA ASP A 99 -3.51 10.45 12.41
C ASP A 99 -2.51 11.41 11.77
N SER A 100 -1.22 11.09 11.87
CA SER A 100 -0.13 11.86 11.28
C SER A 100 0.94 10.91 10.76
N ALA A 101 1.81 11.40 9.88
CA ALA A 101 2.88 10.57 9.32
C ALA A 101 3.79 9.99 10.42
N LYS A 102 4.17 8.73 10.25
CA LYS A 102 5.09 8.00 11.14
C LYS A 102 6.30 7.54 10.32
N PRO A 103 7.19 8.46 9.89
CA PRO A 103 8.19 8.13 8.88
C PRO A 103 9.15 7.02 9.30
N MET A 104 9.59 7.00 10.56
CA MET A 104 10.54 5.98 11.00
C MET A 104 9.88 4.60 11.08
N ALA A 105 8.70 4.50 11.69
CA ALA A 105 7.97 3.23 11.78
C ALA A 105 7.58 2.71 10.41
N THR A 106 7.14 3.59 9.53
CA THR A 106 6.76 3.24 8.16
C THR A 106 7.95 2.75 7.36
N GLU A 107 9.09 3.45 7.45
CA GLU A 107 10.31 3.04 6.75
C GLU A 107 10.80 1.67 7.23
N THR A 108 10.76 1.44 8.53
CA THR A 108 11.14 0.14 9.10
C THR A 108 10.22 -0.97 8.58
N PHE A 109 8.92 -0.71 8.55
CA PHE A 109 7.94 -1.67 8.05
C PHE A 109 8.19 -2.01 6.57
N PHE A 110 8.33 -0.97 5.72
CA PHE A 110 8.50 -1.19 4.28
C PHE A 110 9.87 -1.80 3.95
N SER A 111 10.94 -1.39 4.64
CA SER A 111 12.26 -1.95 4.38
C SER A 111 12.39 -3.40 4.85
N GLY A 112 11.53 -3.84 5.75
CA GLY A 112 11.46 -5.22 6.20
C GLY A 112 10.71 -6.15 5.23
N LEU A 113 10.05 -5.62 4.21
CA LEU A 113 9.33 -6.43 3.24
C LEU A 113 10.31 -7.18 2.34
N GLN A 114 10.22 -8.51 2.38
CA GLN A 114 11.09 -9.38 1.59
C GLN A 114 10.24 -10.43 0.90
N LEU A 115 10.56 -10.70 -0.35
CA LEU A 115 9.93 -11.75 -1.13
C LEU A 115 10.88 -12.94 -1.24
N PRO A 116 10.36 -14.16 -1.21
CA PRO A 116 11.19 -15.36 -1.36
C PRO A 116 11.80 -15.47 -2.76
#